data_88f94e52a553ab29007f9dd7b8828050
#
_entry.id   88f94e52a553ab29007f9dd7b8828050
#
_cell.length_a   1.000
_cell.length_b   1.000
_cell.length_c   1.000
_cell.angle_alpha   90.00
_cell.angle_beta   90.00
_cell.angle_gamma   90.00
#
_symmetry.space_group_name_H-M   'P 1'
#
loop_
_entity.id
_entity.type
_entity.pdbx_description
1 polymer ?
#
loop_
_entity_poly.entity_id
_entity_poly.type
_entity_poly.pdbx_seq_one_letter_code
_entity_poly.pdbx_strand_id
1 'polypeptide(L)'
;MQRSPYTPGSIAPVVYGREALLRDARRDLAFMKEFPELKGRLEIFVGSRGVGKTSLLRTIENDARSLGFDTCWITSGDGPFLSALVEALDTLSRDWQDAAREQLARVLRNLSVTVGGVKFTGASDAEPREVSSLGRVVQQTLQKAAEGTTSPGLVLLIDEIQAADADGLRALAYAWQHLQSEAPGLPLMTFCAGLTHSQDVITDAVSFAERFRYRQLENLDPEASRAALEEPALARGVHWTPEALDIALTLAAGYPYFLQVIGDEAWKAANYPDPGEVIDAPHVSEANSQFREVQRIFFRSRWMKATPLEQEFMAAMAAEGGAPARRGEIAERMGRTTQSISMVRRSLMDKGLID
;
A
#
# COMPACT_ATOMS: atom_id res chain seq x y z
N MET A 1 -7.73 34.25 2.36
CA MET A 1 -7.93 32.97 3.10
C MET A 1 -7.97 31.80 2.11
N GLN A 2 -7.02 30.85 2.19
CA GLN A 2 -6.89 29.72 1.27
C GLN A 2 -7.04 28.39 2.01
N ARG A 3 -7.62 27.38 1.33
CA ARG A 3 -7.65 26.00 1.88
C ARG A 3 -6.22 25.47 2.05
N SER A 4 -5.98 24.73 3.13
CA SER A 4 -4.72 24.05 3.36
C SER A 4 -4.36 23.15 2.17
N PRO A 5 -3.13 23.19 1.68
CA PRO A 5 -2.65 22.26 0.65
C PRO A 5 -2.28 20.89 1.23
N TYR A 6 -2.19 20.79 2.56
CA TYR A 6 -1.91 19.53 3.25
C TYR A 6 -3.20 18.77 3.53
N THR A 7 -3.16 17.44 3.38
CA THR A 7 -4.35 16.59 3.42
C THR A 7 -4.17 15.40 4.38
N PRO A 8 -4.00 15.65 5.69
CA PRO A 8 -3.80 14.57 6.65
C PRO A 8 -4.99 13.59 6.61
N GLY A 9 -4.68 12.28 6.51
CA GLY A 9 -5.70 11.22 6.44
C GLY A 9 -6.36 11.02 5.08
N SER A 10 -5.99 11.81 4.07
CA SER A 10 -6.45 11.65 2.68
C SER A 10 -5.29 11.20 1.76
N ILE A 11 -5.64 10.85 0.53
CA ILE A 11 -4.64 10.55 -0.50
C ILE A 11 -3.89 11.84 -0.84
N ALA A 12 -2.57 11.82 -0.69
CA ALA A 12 -1.75 12.98 -1.04
C ALA A 12 -1.78 13.22 -2.57
N PRO A 13 -2.00 14.47 -3.01
CA PRO A 13 -2.04 14.79 -4.45
C PRO A 13 -0.66 14.68 -5.13
N VAL A 14 0.41 14.85 -4.37
CA VAL A 14 1.80 14.71 -4.81
C VAL A 14 2.53 13.80 -3.82
N VAL A 15 3.36 12.91 -4.34
CA VAL A 15 4.14 11.93 -3.56
C VAL A 15 5.62 12.30 -3.67
N TYR A 16 6.20 12.74 -2.57
CA TYR A 16 7.60 13.14 -2.46
C TYR A 16 8.50 11.98 -2.05
N GLY A 17 9.76 12.00 -2.48
CA GLY A 17 10.77 11.01 -2.13
C GLY A 17 10.51 9.61 -2.70
N ARG A 18 9.67 9.51 -3.72
CA ARG A 18 9.34 8.26 -4.42
C ARG A 18 9.58 8.35 -5.93
N GLU A 19 10.33 9.36 -6.37
CA GLU A 19 10.55 9.69 -7.78
C GLU A 19 11.22 8.54 -8.53
N ALA A 20 12.12 7.80 -7.87
CA ALA A 20 12.76 6.62 -8.46
C ALA A 20 11.75 5.49 -8.71
N LEU A 21 10.86 5.23 -7.75
CA LEU A 21 9.82 4.21 -7.89
C LEU A 21 8.82 4.59 -8.98
N LEU A 22 8.39 5.86 -9.01
CA LEU A 22 7.49 6.38 -10.03
C LEU A 22 8.12 6.36 -11.42
N ARG A 23 9.41 6.71 -11.55
CA ARG A 23 10.14 6.60 -12.83
C ARG A 23 10.22 5.14 -13.31
N ASP A 24 10.49 4.20 -12.42
CA ASP A 24 10.50 2.78 -12.74
C ASP A 24 9.12 2.32 -13.23
N ALA A 25 8.04 2.67 -12.51
CA ALA A 25 6.67 2.32 -12.89
C ALA A 25 6.27 2.93 -14.24
N ARG A 26 6.56 4.24 -14.47
CA ARG A 26 6.30 4.92 -15.74
C ARG A 26 7.05 4.29 -16.90
N ARG A 27 8.32 3.91 -16.69
CA ARG A 27 9.12 3.21 -17.70
C ARG A 27 8.50 1.86 -18.03
N ASP A 28 8.09 1.09 -17.03
CA ASP A 28 7.46 -0.21 -17.21
C ASP A 28 6.12 -0.10 -17.96
N LEU A 29 5.31 0.91 -17.63
CA LEU A 29 4.06 1.22 -18.36
C LEU A 29 4.35 1.63 -19.81
N ALA A 30 5.34 2.48 -20.04
CA ALA A 30 5.72 2.89 -21.39
C ALA A 30 6.20 1.70 -22.23
N PHE A 31 6.99 0.79 -21.65
CA PHE A 31 7.39 -0.45 -22.33
C PHE A 31 6.20 -1.35 -22.67
N MET A 32 5.27 -1.56 -21.73
CA MET A 32 4.08 -2.38 -22.00
C MET A 32 3.18 -1.78 -23.07
N LYS A 33 3.14 -0.45 -23.19
CA LYS A 33 2.41 0.25 -24.26
C LYS A 33 3.02 0.00 -25.64
N GLU A 34 4.34 0.01 -25.74
CA GLU A 34 5.09 -0.17 -27.00
C GLU A 34 5.23 -1.67 -27.35
N PHE A 35 5.46 -2.49 -26.34
CA PHE A 35 5.69 -3.92 -26.46
C PHE A 35 4.72 -4.66 -25.55
N PRO A 36 3.51 -5.05 -26.07
CA PRO A 36 2.53 -5.77 -25.27
C PRO A 36 3.12 -7.05 -24.69
N GLU A 37 3.33 -7.08 -23.39
CA GLU A 37 3.88 -8.23 -22.68
C GLU A 37 3.39 -8.28 -21.23
N LEU A 38 3.36 -9.49 -20.67
CA LEU A 38 3.12 -9.67 -19.24
C LEU A 38 4.35 -9.19 -18.46
N LYS A 39 4.16 -8.25 -17.56
CA LYS A 39 5.22 -7.83 -16.64
C LYS A 39 5.62 -9.01 -15.75
N GLY A 40 6.88 -9.43 -15.86
CA GLY A 40 7.35 -10.69 -15.30
C GLY A 40 7.17 -10.89 -13.80
N ARG A 41 7.16 -9.84 -12.98
CA ARG A 41 7.03 -9.92 -11.51
C ARG A 41 5.88 -9.06 -11.00
N LEU A 42 5.14 -9.59 -10.03
CA LEU A 42 4.28 -8.77 -9.18
C LEU A 42 5.17 -7.80 -8.39
N GLU A 43 4.89 -6.51 -8.47
CA GLU A 43 5.61 -5.48 -7.71
C GLU A 43 4.81 -5.10 -6.47
N ILE A 44 5.44 -5.22 -5.30
CA ILE A 44 4.76 -5.05 -4.01
C ILE A 44 5.50 -3.98 -3.19
N PHE A 45 4.84 -2.85 -2.99
CA PHE A 45 5.32 -1.77 -2.13
C PHE A 45 4.95 -2.08 -0.68
N VAL A 46 5.94 -2.26 0.16
CA VAL A 46 5.73 -2.61 1.58
C VAL A 46 6.25 -1.49 2.49
N GLY A 47 5.60 -1.31 3.63
CA GLY A 47 6.02 -0.31 4.60
C GLY A 47 4.96 -0.05 5.67
N SER A 48 5.31 0.74 6.69
CA SER A 48 4.45 1.06 7.83
C SER A 48 3.16 1.79 7.42
N ARG A 49 2.18 1.83 8.31
CA ARG A 49 0.93 2.60 8.08
C ARG A 49 1.24 4.09 8.01
N GLY A 50 0.69 4.80 7.02
CA GLY A 50 0.89 6.25 6.87
C GLY A 50 2.17 6.65 6.13
N VAL A 51 2.96 5.69 5.60
CA VAL A 51 4.17 5.94 4.81
C VAL A 51 3.90 6.36 3.36
N GLY A 52 2.62 6.40 2.95
CA GLY A 52 2.21 6.89 1.63
C GLY A 52 2.00 5.81 0.56
N LYS A 53 1.82 4.52 0.93
CA LYS A 53 1.62 3.41 -0.01
C LYS A 53 0.44 3.60 -0.96
N THR A 54 -0.75 3.88 -0.40
CA THR A 54 -1.97 4.13 -1.18
C THR A 54 -1.81 5.33 -2.11
N SER A 55 -1.17 6.41 -1.65
CA SER A 55 -0.89 7.59 -2.49
C SER A 55 0.05 7.25 -3.65
N LEU A 56 1.08 6.42 -3.41
CA LEU A 56 1.97 5.92 -4.46
C LEU A 56 1.21 5.11 -5.50
N LEU A 57 0.37 4.14 -5.07
CA LEU A 57 -0.47 3.35 -6.00
C LEU A 57 -1.42 4.23 -6.80
N ARG A 58 -2.05 5.25 -6.19
CA ARG A 58 -2.93 6.19 -6.89
C ARG A 58 -2.19 7.05 -7.92
N THR A 59 -0.95 7.42 -7.62
CA THR A 59 -0.11 8.13 -8.60
C THR A 59 0.21 7.21 -9.78
N ILE A 60 0.57 5.95 -9.54
CA ILE A 60 0.80 4.96 -10.61
C ILE A 60 -0.48 4.71 -11.42
N GLU A 61 -1.64 4.63 -10.77
CA GLU A 61 -2.93 4.52 -11.46
C GLU A 61 -3.18 5.70 -12.40
N ASN A 62 -2.96 6.93 -11.91
CA ASN A 62 -3.13 8.14 -12.72
C ASN A 62 -2.15 8.17 -13.90
N ASP A 63 -0.89 7.77 -13.69
CA ASP A 63 0.09 7.62 -14.75
C ASP A 63 -0.35 6.59 -15.80
N ALA A 64 -0.85 5.41 -15.37
CA ALA A 64 -1.37 4.38 -16.26
C ALA A 64 -2.57 4.88 -17.08
N ARG A 65 -3.53 5.53 -16.45
CA ARG A 65 -4.69 6.13 -17.13
C ARG A 65 -4.29 7.21 -18.11
N SER A 66 -3.31 8.04 -17.78
CA SER A 66 -2.80 9.09 -18.69
C SER A 66 -2.15 8.51 -19.96
N LEU A 67 -1.59 7.31 -19.87
CA LEU A 67 -1.05 6.54 -20.99
C LEU A 67 -2.13 5.75 -21.75
N GLY A 68 -3.37 5.76 -21.27
CA GLY A 68 -4.53 5.14 -21.90
C GLY A 68 -4.81 3.70 -21.44
N PHE A 69 -4.15 3.21 -20.40
CA PHE A 69 -4.40 1.86 -19.87
C PHE A 69 -5.74 1.77 -19.12
N ASP A 70 -6.37 0.63 -19.19
CA ASP A 70 -7.41 0.26 -18.25
C ASP A 70 -6.80 -0.08 -16.88
N THR A 71 -7.44 0.41 -15.81
CA THR A 71 -6.96 0.19 -14.44
C THR A 71 -8.04 -0.49 -13.60
N CYS A 72 -7.65 -1.51 -12.87
CA CYS A 72 -8.53 -2.26 -11.97
C CYS A 72 -7.99 -2.11 -10.54
N TRP A 73 -8.74 -1.38 -9.69
CA TRP A 73 -8.38 -1.16 -8.28
C TRP A 73 -9.09 -2.15 -7.38
N ILE A 74 -8.32 -2.79 -6.51
CA ILE A 74 -8.79 -3.76 -5.51
C ILE A 74 -8.25 -3.34 -4.15
N THR A 75 -9.13 -3.26 -3.14
CA THR A 75 -8.72 -3.12 -1.74
C THR A 75 -9.03 -4.43 -1.02
N SER A 76 -8.01 -5.05 -0.44
CA SER A 76 -8.18 -6.28 0.32
C SER A 76 -8.69 -6.01 1.73
N GLY A 77 -9.36 -7.00 2.35
CA GLY A 77 -9.77 -6.95 3.75
C GLY A 77 -11.23 -6.62 3.99
N ASP A 78 -11.98 -6.19 2.98
CA ASP A 78 -13.45 -6.05 3.03
C ASP A 78 -14.12 -7.24 2.34
N GLY A 79 -13.91 -8.43 2.88
CA GLY A 79 -14.40 -9.70 2.34
C GLY A 79 -13.35 -10.51 1.57
N PRO A 80 -13.77 -11.60 0.90
CA PRO A 80 -12.86 -12.47 0.15
C PRO A 80 -12.22 -11.74 -1.04
N PHE A 81 -10.91 -11.88 -1.18
CA PHE A 81 -10.13 -11.20 -2.23
C PHE A 81 -10.66 -11.46 -3.64
N LEU A 82 -11.02 -12.71 -3.95
CA LEU A 82 -11.54 -13.06 -5.28
C LEU A 82 -12.91 -12.45 -5.56
N SER A 83 -13.72 -12.20 -4.54
CA SER A 83 -14.99 -11.49 -4.71
C SER A 83 -14.74 -10.02 -5.08
N ALA A 84 -13.78 -9.38 -4.43
CA ALA A 84 -13.37 -8.02 -4.75
C ALA A 84 -12.77 -7.93 -6.17
N LEU A 85 -11.98 -8.91 -6.59
CA LEU A 85 -11.46 -9.02 -7.96
C LEU A 85 -12.59 -9.13 -9.00
N VAL A 86 -13.58 -9.99 -8.74
CA VAL A 86 -14.75 -10.14 -9.63
C VAL A 86 -15.50 -8.82 -9.77
N GLU A 87 -15.80 -8.15 -8.66
CA GLU A 87 -16.55 -6.89 -8.66
C GLU A 87 -15.78 -5.77 -9.39
N ALA A 88 -14.48 -5.69 -9.17
CA ALA A 88 -13.63 -4.68 -9.82
C ALA A 88 -13.56 -4.90 -11.33
N LEU A 89 -13.41 -6.14 -11.80
CA LEU A 89 -13.38 -6.48 -13.22
C LEU A 89 -14.76 -6.34 -13.89
N ASP A 90 -15.85 -6.69 -13.20
CA ASP A 90 -17.22 -6.44 -13.71
C ASP A 90 -17.45 -4.93 -13.90
N THR A 91 -17.05 -4.14 -12.91
CA THR A 91 -17.17 -2.68 -12.98
C THR A 91 -16.35 -2.11 -14.13
N LEU A 92 -15.11 -2.55 -14.31
CA LEU A 92 -14.23 -2.12 -15.40
C LEU A 92 -14.85 -2.40 -16.77
N SER A 93 -15.49 -3.56 -16.92
CA SER A 93 -16.02 -4.01 -18.22
C SER A 93 -17.34 -3.36 -18.65
N ARG A 94 -17.95 -2.51 -17.82
CA ARG A 94 -19.27 -1.91 -18.10
C ARG A 94 -19.31 -1.11 -19.38
N ASP A 95 -18.22 -0.42 -19.69
CA ASP A 95 -18.08 0.43 -20.87
C ASP A 95 -17.44 -0.30 -22.07
N TRP A 96 -17.21 -1.61 -21.97
CA TRP A 96 -16.63 -2.40 -23.04
C TRP A 96 -17.66 -2.77 -24.12
N GLN A 97 -17.16 -3.16 -25.29
CA GLN A 97 -18.01 -3.71 -26.37
C GLN A 97 -18.71 -5.00 -25.89
N ASP A 98 -19.93 -5.20 -26.31
CA ASP A 98 -20.81 -6.29 -25.85
C ASP A 98 -20.14 -7.68 -25.92
N ALA A 99 -19.44 -8.00 -26.99
CA ALA A 99 -18.80 -9.32 -27.17
C ALA A 99 -17.66 -9.55 -26.13
N ALA A 100 -16.83 -8.56 -25.87
CA ALA A 100 -15.74 -8.65 -24.88
C ALA A 100 -16.32 -8.73 -23.47
N ARG A 101 -17.31 -7.90 -23.18
CA ARG A 101 -18.03 -7.88 -21.91
C ARG A 101 -18.71 -9.21 -21.62
N GLU A 102 -19.39 -9.82 -22.59
CA GLU A 102 -20.02 -11.13 -22.43
C GLU A 102 -19.03 -12.26 -22.17
N GLN A 103 -17.86 -12.22 -22.86
CA GLN A 103 -16.79 -13.18 -22.62
C GLN A 103 -16.25 -13.08 -21.19
N LEU A 104 -15.95 -11.86 -20.73
CA LEU A 104 -15.49 -11.62 -19.36
C LEU A 104 -16.57 -12.02 -18.36
N ALA A 105 -17.83 -11.61 -18.55
CA ALA A 105 -18.94 -11.96 -17.65
C ALA A 105 -19.12 -13.47 -17.50
N ARG A 106 -18.82 -14.26 -18.53
CA ARG A 106 -18.86 -15.72 -18.47
C ARG A 106 -17.81 -16.29 -17.54
N VAL A 107 -16.56 -15.85 -17.65
CA VAL A 107 -15.47 -16.32 -16.75
C VAL A 107 -15.63 -15.78 -15.34
N LEU A 108 -16.15 -14.56 -15.15
CA LEU A 108 -16.48 -14.02 -13.83
C LEU A 108 -17.55 -14.84 -13.10
N ARG A 109 -18.59 -15.28 -13.82
CA ARG A 109 -19.61 -16.22 -13.26
C ARG A 109 -18.98 -17.53 -12.83
N ASN A 110 -18.08 -18.11 -13.62
CA ASN A 110 -17.38 -19.34 -13.26
C ASN A 110 -16.52 -19.14 -11.99
N LEU A 111 -15.81 -18.03 -11.89
CA LEU A 111 -15.02 -17.69 -10.69
C LEU A 111 -15.93 -17.51 -9.47
N SER A 112 -17.04 -16.79 -9.59
CA SER A 112 -18.00 -16.57 -8.51
C SER A 112 -18.61 -17.87 -7.99
N VAL A 113 -18.96 -18.78 -8.89
CA VAL A 113 -19.50 -20.11 -8.53
C VAL A 113 -18.44 -20.95 -7.81
N THR A 114 -17.21 -20.94 -8.29
CA THR A 114 -16.08 -21.68 -7.69
C THR A 114 -15.79 -21.15 -6.27
N VAL A 115 -15.74 -19.84 -6.08
CA VAL A 115 -15.56 -19.20 -4.76
C VAL A 115 -16.75 -19.48 -3.83
N GLY A 116 -17.98 -19.42 -4.32
CA GLY A 116 -19.19 -19.72 -3.57
C GLY A 116 -19.30 -21.21 -3.17
N GLY A 117 -18.86 -22.12 -4.03
CA GLY A 117 -18.84 -23.57 -3.78
C GLY A 117 -17.85 -23.97 -2.67
N VAL A 118 -16.70 -23.32 -2.59
CA VAL A 118 -15.71 -23.54 -1.50
C VAL A 118 -16.26 -23.14 -0.14
N LYS A 119 -17.19 -22.20 -0.06
CA LYS A 119 -17.84 -21.81 1.22
C LYS A 119 -18.87 -22.84 1.75
N PHE A 120 -19.42 -23.68 0.89
CA PHE A 120 -20.45 -24.68 1.28
C PHE A 120 -19.86 -26.01 1.75
N THR A 121 -18.64 -26.32 1.41
CA THR A 121 -17.95 -27.52 1.92
C THR A 121 -17.13 -27.13 3.15
N GLY A 122 -17.78 -27.05 4.29
CA GLY A 122 -17.15 -26.94 5.62
C GLY A 122 -16.37 -28.21 6.01
N ALA A 123 -15.53 -28.73 5.11
CA ALA A 123 -14.67 -29.87 5.32
C ALA A 123 -13.22 -29.40 5.22
N SER A 124 -12.50 -29.64 6.27
CA SER A 124 -11.08 -29.33 6.48
C SER A 124 -10.09 -30.13 5.60
N ASP A 125 -10.55 -30.75 4.51
CA ASP A 125 -9.76 -31.61 3.62
C ASP A 125 -9.95 -31.25 2.16
N ALA A 126 -9.79 -29.96 1.80
CA ALA A 126 -9.71 -29.55 0.40
C ALA A 126 -8.41 -30.06 -0.21
N GLU A 127 -8.51 -31.03 -1.11
CA GLU A 127 -7.35 -31.61 -1.78
C GLU A 127 -6.56 -30.55 -2.60
N PRO A 128 -5.24 -30.71 -2.78
CA PRO A 128 -4.38 -29.80 -3.58
C PRO A 128 -4.90 -29.53 -5.02
N ARG A 129 -5.77 -30.38 -5.53
CA ARG A 129 -6.40 -30.24 -6.86
C ARG A 129 -7.37 -29.03 -6.97
N GLU A 130 -8.09 -28.69 -5.91
CA GLU A 130 -9.05 -27.56 -5.95
C GLU A 130 -8.33 -26.21 -5.98
N VAL A 131 -7.23 -26.07 -5.27
CA VAL A 131 -6.43 -24.83 -5.28
C VAL A 131 -5.79 -24.60 -6.64
N SER A 132 -5.31 -25.65 -7.32
CA SER A 132 -4.78 -25.52 -8.69
C SER A 132 -5.87 -25.18 -9.69
N SER A 133 -7.10 -25.66 -9.49
CA SER A 133 -8.26 -25.31 -10.33
C SER A 133 -8.66 -23.84 -10.16
N LEU A 134 -8.64 -23.32 -8.94
CA LEU A 134 -8.93 -21.91 -8.65
C LEU A 134 -7.90 -20.96 -9.28
N GLY A 135 -6.61 -21.27 -9.19
CA GLY A 135 -5.55 -20.52 -9.89
C GLY A 135 -5.76 -20.50 -11.41
N ARG A 136 -6.23 -21.60 -11.99
CA ARG A 136 -6.54 -21.65 -13.43
C ARG A 136 -7.77 -20.80 -13.81
N VAL A 137 -8.80 -20.78 -12.98
CA VAL A 137 -9.97 -19.93 -13.21
C VAL A 137 -9.58 -18.46 -13.11
N VAL A 138 -8.77 -18.07 -12.12
CA VAL A 138 -8.25 -16.71 -12.00
C VAL A 138 -7.36 -16.35 -13.19
N GLN A 139 -6.48 -17.26 -13.66
CA GLN A 139 -5.68 -17.07 -14.85
C GLN A 139 -6.55 -16.74 -16.07
N GLN A 140 -7.56 -17.57 -16.35
CA GLN A 140 -8.48 -17.36 -17.47
C GLN A 140 -9.24 -16.04 -17.34
N THR A 141 -9.63 -15.68 -16.13
CA THR A 141 -10.31 -14.42 -15.84
C THR A 141 -9.42 -13.21 -16.16
N LEU A 142 -8.17 -13.20 -15.66
CA LEU A 142 -7.23 -12.13 -15.93
C LEU A 142 -6.84 -12.05 -17.41
N GLN A 143 -6.68 -13.21 -18.06
CA GLN A 143 -6.41 -13.27 -19.48
C GLN A 143 -7.56 -12.66 -20.30
N LYS A 144 -8.81 -13.05 -20.02
CA LYS A 144 -9.98 -12.50 -20.71
C LYS A 144 -10.20 -11.02 -20.41
N ALA A 145 -9.87 -10.57 -19.20
CA ALA A 145 -9.89 -9.15 -18.86
C ALA A 145 -8.87 -8.35 -19.68
N ALA A 146 -7.62 -8.83 -19.78
CA ALA A 146 -6.59 -8.14 -20.55
C ALA A 146 -6.79 -8.25 -22.08
N GLU A 147 -7.35 -9.34 -22.58
CA GLU A 147 -7.71 -9.50 -24.01
C GLU A 147 -8.95 -8.69 -24.42
N GLY A 148 -9.85 -8.45 -23.46
CA GLY A 148 -11.14 -7.78 -23.73
C GLY A 148 -11.04 -6.26 -23.78
N THR A 149 -10.00 -5.69 -23.22
CA THR A 149 -9.77 -4.24 -23.26
C THR A 149 -9.40 -3.76 -24.68
N THR A 150 -9.87 -2.56 -25.04
CA THR A 150 -9.42 -1.85 -26.26
C THR A 150 -8.23 -0.92 -25.97
N SER A 151 -7.81 -0.82 -24.70
CA SER A 151 -6.67 -0.04 -24.26
C SER A 151 -5.34 -0.76 -24.55
N PRO A 152 -4.19 -0.10 -24.40
CA PRO A 152 -2.87 -0.74 -24.55
C PRO A 152 -2.63 -1.93 -23.62
N GLY A 153 -3.43 -2.09 -22.56
CA GLY A 153 -3.34 -3.20 -21.61
C GLY A 153 -4.08 -2.92 -20.31
N LEU A 154 -4.03 -3.88 -19.39
CA LEU A 154 -4.67 -3.85 -18.09
C LEU A 154 -3.63 -3.69 -16.97
N VAL A 155 -3.87 -2.77 -16.04
CA VAL A 155 -3.07 -2.57 -14.83
C VAL A 155 -3.93 -2.89 -13.60
N LEU A 156 -3.54 -3.92 -12.86
CA LEU A 156 -4.14 -4.24 -11.57
C LEU A 156 -3.43 -3.49 -10.45
N LEU A 157 -4.19 -2.86 -9.58
CA LEU A 157 -3.70 -2.18 -8.39
C LEU A 157 -4.36 -2.80 -7.16
N ILE A 158 -3.55 -3.41 -6.30
CA ILE A 158 -4.03 -4.15 -5.12
C ILE A 158 -3.51 -3.46 -3.87
N ASP A 159 -4.39 -2.80 -3.12
CA ASP A 159 -4.05 -2.16 -1.85
C ASP A 159 -4.35 -3.09 -0.66
N GLU A 160 -3.59 -2.93 0.43
CA GLU A 160 -3.68 -3.72 1.67
C GLU A 160 -3.55 -5.25 1.41
N ILE A 161 -2.63 -5.66 0.53
CA ILE A 161 -2.50 -7.06 0.07
C ILE A 161 -2.35 -8.07 1.22
N GLN A 162 -1.77 -7.68 2.37
CA GLN A 162 -1.65 -8.55 3.55
C GLN A 162 -3.00 -8.86 4.20
N ALA A 163 -4.06 -8.13 3.86
CA ALA A 163 -5.40 -8.38 4.35
C ALA A 163 -6.21 -9.35 3.44
N ALA A 164 -5.64 -9.77 2.32
CA ALA A 164 -6.24 -10.77 1.46
C ALA A 164 -6.21 -12.15 2.13
N ASP A 165 -7.25 -12.94 1.90
CA ASP A 165 -7.31 -14.32 2.37
C ASP A 165 -6.27 -15.21 1.66
N ALA A 166 -5.81 -16.26 2.36
CA ALA A 166 -4.74 -17.12 1.87
C ALA A 166 -5.10 -17.83 0.55
N ASP A 167 -6.35 -18.19 0.34
CA ASP A 167 -6.81 -18.86 -0.87
C ASP A 167 -6.82 -17.88 -2.06
N GLY A 168 -7.21 -16.64 -1.84
CA GLY A 168 -7.15 -15.57 -2.82
C GLY A 168 -5.71 -15.23 -3.23
N LEU A 169 -4.80 -15.10 -2.26
CA LEU A 169 -3.37 -14.88 -2.52
C LEU A 169 -2.76 -16.04 -3.31
N ARG A 170 -3.07 -17.27 -2.91
CA ARG A 170 -2.61 -18.48 -3.58
C ARG A 170 -3.11 -18.55 -5.02
N ALA A 171 -4.39 -18.29 -5.22
CA ALA A 171 -4.99 -18.31 -6.55
C ALA A 171 -4.39 -17.25 -7.47
N LEU A 172 -4.17 -16.02 -6.99
CA LEU A 172 -3.50 -14.95 -7.75
C LEU A 172 -2.07 -15.33 -8.11
N ALA A 173 -1.29 -15.84 -7.15
CA ALA A 173 0.10 -16.22 -7.36
C ALA A 173 0.26 -17.33 -8.40
N TYR A 174 -0.54 -18.40 -8.32
CA TYR A 174 -0.54 -19.47 -9.31
C TYR A 174 -1.07 -19.00 -10.68
N ALA A 175 -2.12 -18.17 -10.71
CA ALA A 175 -2.60 -17.57 -11.94
C ALA A 175 -1.48 -16.77 -12.64
N TRP A 176 -0.75 -15.96 -11.89
CA TRP A 176 0.38 -15.19 -12.42
C TRP A 176 1.47 -16.08 -12.98
N GLN A 177 1.86 -17.16 -12.27
CA GLN A 177 2.83 -18.13 -12.74
C GLN A 177 2.40 -18.81 -14.03
N HIS A 178 1.12 -19.17 -14.16
CA HIS A 178 0.56 -19.75 -15.38
C HIS A 178 0.58 -18.75 -16.55
N LEU A 179 0.20 -17.49 -16.30
CA LEU A 179 0.25 -16.44 -17.31
C LEU A 179 1.66 -16.21 -17.82
N GLN A 180 2.67 -16.22 -16.94
CA GLN A 180 4.07 -16.07 -17.34
C GLN A 180 4.55 -17.17 -18.29
N SER A 181 4.07 -18.39 -18.11
CA SER A 181 4.47 -19.53 -18.94
C SER A 181 3.64 -19.71 -20.22
N GLU A 182 2.36 -19.32 -20.20
CA GLU A 182 1.38 -19.66 -21.24
C GLU A 182 0.94 -18.46 -22.08
N ALA A 183 1.02 -17.24 -21.53
CA ALA A 183 0.58 -16.00 -22.18
C ALA A 183 1.58 -14.84 -21.97
N PRO A 184 2.88 -15.01 -22.30
CA PRO A 184 3.90 -13.99 -22.04
C PRO A 184 3.66 -12.67 -22.82
N GLY A 185 2.93 -12.72 -23.92
CA GLY A 185 2.54 -11.55 -24.72
C GLY A 185 1.27 -10.84 -24.22
N LEU A 186 0.72 -11.22 -23.05
CA LEU A 186 -0.47 -10.59 -22.52
C LEU A 186 -0.11 -9.21 -21.91
N PRO A 187 -0.74 -8.09 -22.33
CA PRO A 187 -0.45 -6.78 -21.79
C PRO A 187 -1.11 -6.58 -20.41
N LEU A 188 -0.51 -7.18 -19.39
CA LEU A 188 -1.00 -7.17 -18.02
C LEU A 188 0.14 -6.84 -17.05
N MET A 189 -0.13 -5.92 -16.13
CA MET A 189 0.81 -5.52 -15.07
C MET A 189 0.07 -5.45 -13.73
N THR A 190 0.80 -5.72 -12.63
CA THR A 190 0.22 -5.65 -11.28
C THR A 190 1.16 -4.92 -10.34
N PHE A 191 0.61 -3.92 -9.65
CA PHE A 191 1.24 -3.22 -8.53
C PHE A 191 0.42 -3.47 -7.26
N CYS A 192 1.10 -3.85 -6.19
CA CYS A 192 0.47 -4.10 -4.90
C CYS A 192 1.05 -3.18 -3.84
N ALA A 193 0.29 -2.92 -2.79
CA ALA A 193 0.77 -2.26 -1.58
C ALA A 193 0.32 -3.02 -0.34
N GLY A 194 1.17 -3.03 0.68
CA GLY A 194 0.86 -3.70 1.94
C GLY A 194 1.76 -3.29 3.09
N LEU A 195 1.48 -3.82 4.27
CA LEU A 195 2.30 -3.62 5.46
C LEU A 195 3.63 -4.35 5.32
N THR A 196 4.58 -4.02 6.17
CA THR A 196 5.95 -4.55 6.15
C THR A 196 5.99 -6.08 6.18
N HIS A 197 5.09 -6.73 6.91
CA HIS A 197 4.97 -8.19 7.00
C HIS A 197 4.23 -8.83 5.80
N SER A 198 3.83 -8.08 4.77
CA SER A 198 3.13 -8.64 3.60
C SER A 198 3.91 -9.75 2.93
N GLN A 199 5.25 -9.68 2.95
CA GLN A 199 6.10 -10.74 2.41
C GLN A 199 5.90 -12.06 3.16
N ASP A 200 5.82 -12.03 4.49
CA ASP A 200 5.60 -13.22 5.32
C ASP A 200 4.23 -13.83 5.03
N VAL A 201 3.17 -12.99 4.98
CA VAL A 201 1.80 -13.43 4.66
C VAL A 201 1.73 -14.12 3.30
N ILE A 202 2.39 -13.53 2.29
CA ILE A 202 2.41 -14.11 0.94
C ILE A 202 3.25 -15.41 0.92
N THR A 203 4.37 -15.44 1.64
CA THR A 203 5.25 -16.62 1.73
C THR A 203 4.55 -17.79 2.46
N ASP A 204 3.72 -17.50 3.45
CA ASP A 204 2.89 -18.51 4.12
C ASP A 204 1.80 -19.08 3.16
N ALA A 205 1.34 -18.27 2.21
CA ALA A 205 0.36 -18.71 1.21
C ALA A 205 1.00 -19.49 0.05
N VAL A 206 2.21 -19.09 -0.42
CA VAL A 206 2.88 -19.70 -1.59
C VAL A 206 4.39 -19.79 -1.39
N SER A 207 4.98 -20.96 -1.70
CA SER A 207 6.39 -21.26 -1.51
C SER A 207 7.36 -20.50 -2.45
N PHE A 208 6.84 -19.86 -3.50
CA PHE A 208 7.64 -19.12 -4.49
C PHE A 208 7.47 -17.60 -4.41
N ALA A 209 7.02 -17.11 -3.27
CA ALA A 209 6.79 -15.67 -3.02
C ALA A 209 8.07 -14.83 -3.17
N GLU A 210 9.26 -15.42 -3.03
CA GLU A 210 10.55 -14.76 -3.28
C GLU A 210 10.75 -14.31 -4.74
N ARG A 211 9.95 -14.82 -5.67
CA ARG A 211 9.97 -14.37 -7.07
C ARG A 211 9.29 -13.04 -7.29
N PHE A 212 8.47 -12.57 -6.34
CA PHE A 212 7.85 -11.26 -6.40
C PHE A 212 8.88 -10.17 -6.07
N ARG A 213 8.61 -8.95 -6.49
CA ARG A 213 9.52 -7.82 -6.27
C ARG A 213 9.00 -6.97 -5.12
N TYR A 214 9.64 -7.08 -3.97
CA TYR A 214 9.30 -6.26 -2.81
C TYR A 214 10.11 -4.96 -2.80
N ARG A 215 9.42 -3.83 -2.59
CA ARG A 215 10.00 -2.49 -2.50
C ARG A 215 9.63 -1.88 -1.17
N GLN A 216 10.62 -1.74 -0.30
CA GLN A 216 10.43 -1.13 1.02
C GLN A 216 10.23 0.38 0.87
N LEU A 217 9.16 0.91 1.48
CA LEU A 217 8.91 2.33 1.68
C LEU A 217 9.27 2.69 3.12
N GLU A 218 10.27 3.52 3.26
CA GLU A 218 10.72 4.07 4.54
C GLU A 218 10.18 5.50 4.73
N ASN A 219 10.48 6.11 5.87
CA ASN A 219 10.26 7.55 6.08
C ASN A 219 10.99 8.35 4.98
N LEU A 220 10.51 9.55 4.73
CA LEU A 220 11.17 10.44 3.76
C LEU A 220 12.53 10.88 4.30
N ASP A 221 13.48 10.98 3.41
CA ASP A 221 14.75 11.63 3.69
C ASP A 221 14.56 13.14 3.97
N PRO A 222 15.59 13.85 4.46
CA PRO A 222 15.46 15.27 4.80
C PRO A 222 15.05 16.16 3.62
N GLU A 223 15.52 15.87 2.39
CA GLU A 223 15.22 16.65 1.20
C GLU A 223 13.76 16.47 0.78
N ALA A 224 13.29 15.24 0.69
CA ALA A 224 11.90 14.91 0.37
C ALA A 224 10.94 15.40 1.47
N SER A 225 11.33 15.34 2.73
CA SER A 225 10.54 15.87 3.85
C SER A 225 10.37 17.39 3.75
N ARG A 226 11.43 18.09 3.40
CA ARG A 226 11.41 19.53 3.17
C ARG A 226 10.50 19.87 1.99
N ALA A 227 10.67 19.21 0.86
CA ALA A 227 9.83 19.40 -0.33
C ALA A 227 8.35 19.16 -0.03
N ALA A 228 8.03 18.13 0.77
CA ALA A 228 6.66 17.80 1.17
C ALA A 228 5.97 18.88 2.02
N LEU A 229 6.73 19.77 2.67
CA LEU A 229 6.20 20.94 3.39
C LEU A 229 6.26 22.22 2.54
N GLU A 230 7.38 22.50 1.88
CA GLU A 230 7.58 23.76 1.16
C GLU A 230 6.78 23.85 -0.13
N GLU A 231 6.85 22.84 -1.00
CA GLU A 231 6.27 22.93 -2.34
C GLU A 231 4.75 23.11 -2.36
N PRO A 232 3.96 22.40 -1.51
CA PRO A 232 2.52 22.63 -1.46
C PRO A 232 2.15 24.05 -1.02
N ALA A 233 2.91 24.65 -0.09
CA ALA A 233 2.73 26.03 0.35
C ALA A 233 3.12 27.02 -0.76
N LEU A 234 4.27 26.81 -1.40
CA LEU A 234 4.76 27.63 -2.51
C LEU A 234 3.76 27.63 -3.69
N ALA A 235 3.14 26.50 -3.99
CA ALA A 235 2.09 26.40 -5.01
C ALA A 235 0.85 27.28 -4.70
N ARG A 236 0.70 27.69 -3.43
CA ARG A 236 -0.32 28.63 -2.94
C ARG A 236 0.23 30.05 -2.75
N GLY A 237 1.49 30.29 -3.11
CA GLY A 237 2.17 31.58 -2.93
C GLY A 237 2.52 31.87 -1.45
N VAL A 238 2.55 30.87 -0.59
CA VAL A 238 2.90 31.00 0.84
C VAL A 238 4.29 30.41 1.07
N HIS A 239 5.07 31.05 1.92
CA HIS A 239 6.45 30.66 2.21
C HIS A 239 6.59 30.20 3.67
N TRP A 240 7.40 29.19 3.89
CA TRP A 240 7.89 28.85 5.22
C TRP A 240 9.16 29.62 5.53
N THR A 241 9.29 30.12 6.76
CA THR A 241 10.63 30.58 7.20
C THR A 241 11.54 29.36 7.44
N PRO A 242 12.86 29.48 7.26
CA PRO A 242 13.79 28.38 7.52
C PRO A 242 13.65 27.79 8.93
N GLU A 243 13.49 28.64 9.93
CA GLU A 243 13.32 28.24 11.33
C GLU A 243 12.03 27.45 11.54
N ALA A 244 10.89 27.93 10.99
CA ALA A 244 9.61 27.23 11.07
C ALA A 244 9.68 25.84 10.44
N LEU A 245 10.32 25.76 9.28
CA LEU A 245 10.48 24.53 8.54
C LEU A 245 11.35 23.53 9.31
N ASP A 246 12.47 23.96 9.89
CA ASP A 246 13.36 23.09 10.67
C ASP A 246 12.65 22.54 11.94
N ILE A 247 11.81 23.35 12.60
CA ILE A 247 10.99 22.89 13.73
C ILE A 247 9.98 21.84 13.24
N ALA A 248 9.24 22.12 12.16
CA ALA A 248 8.23 21.20 11.61
C ALA A 248 8.85 19.87 11.15
N LEU A 249 10.01 19.91 10.49
CA LEU A 249 10.75 18.72 10.08
C LEU A 249 11.20 17.87 11.27
N THR A 250 11.68 18.52 12.33
CA THR A 250 12.08 17.84 13.57
C THR A 250 10.88 17.15 14.23
N LEU A 251 9.73 17.80 14.27
CA LEU A 251 8.49 17.24 14.84
C LEU A 251 7.97 16.04 14.05
N ALA A 252 8.01 16.11 12.73
CA ALA A 252 7.50 15.06 11.86
C ALA A 252 8.45 13.88 11.68
N ALA A 253 9.77 14.06 11.90
CA ALA A 253 10.81 13.04 11.80
C ALA A 253 10.76 12.23 10.48
N GLY A 254 10.50 12.89 9.37
CA GLY A 254 10.42 12.28 8.04
C GLY A 254 9.16 11.42 7.80
N TYR A 255 8.25 11.31 8.77
CA TYR A 255 7.06 10.46 8.64
C TYR A 255 5.97 11.16 7.81
N PRO A 256 5.60 10.63 6.62
CA PRO A 256 4.74 11.34 5.66
C PRO A 256 3.42 11.82 6.25
N TYR A 257 2.75 10.97 7.04
CA TYR A 257 1.50 11.36 7.70
C TYR A 257 1.70 12.55 8.66
N PHE A 258 2.78 12.57 9.44
CA PHE A 258 3.04 13.66 10.37
C PHE A 258 3.48 14.95 9.67
N LEU A 259 4.14 14.86 8.51
CA LEU A 259 4.41 16.03 7.67
C LEU A 259 3.10 16.68 7.21
N GLN A 260 2.11 15.89 6.78
CA GLN A 260 0.80 16.41 6.42
C GLN A 260 0.08 17.02 7.63
N VAL A 261 0.16 16.40 8.80
CA VAL A 261 -0.47 16.91 10.03
C VAL A 261 0.15 18.24 10.45
N ILE A 262 1.48 18.31 10.59
CA ILE A 262 2.12 19.57 11.05
C ILE A 262 1.97 20.68 10.01
N GLY A 263 2.00 20.35 8.72
CA GLY A 263 1.74 21.32 7.66
C GLY A 263 0.33 21.92 7.75
N ASP A 264 -0.69 21.07 7.94
CA ASP A 264 -2.09 21.50 8.07
C ASP A 264 -2.32 22.32 9.34
N GLU A 265 -1.77 21.90 10.47
CA GLU A 265 -1.92 22.63 11.73
C GLU A 265 -1.17 23.97 11.71
N ALA A 266 0.01 24.05 11.11
CA ALA A 266 0.73 25.32 10.92
C ALA A 266 -0.02 26.27 9.96
N TRP A 267 -0.64 25.73 8.91
CA TRP A 267 -1.49 26.49 8.00
C TRP A 267 -2.71 27.11 8.71
N LYS A 268 -3.35 26.35 9.61
CA LYS A 268 -4.45 26.83 10.45
C LYS A 268 -3.98 27.89 11.44
N ALA A 269 -2.84 27.69 12.11
CA ALA A 269 -2.25 28.64 13.04
C ALA A 269 -1.90 29.97 12.35
N ALA A 270 -1.45 29.93 11.10
CA ALA A 270 -1.27 31.11 10.25
C ALA A 270 -2.58 31.68 9.69
N ASN A 271 -3.75 31.28 10.25
CA ASN A 271 -5.07 31.76 9.88
C ASN A 271 -5.41 31.62 8.38
N TYR A 272 -5.02 30.47 7.76
CA TYR A 272 -5.29 30.19 6.34
C TYR A 272 -4.68 31.24 5.40
N PRO A 273 -3.37 31.38 5.35
CA PRO A 273 -2.64 32.51 4.77
C PRO A 273 -2.99 32.77 3.31
N ASP A 274 -2.96 34.05 2.94
CA ASP A 274 -3.12 34.50 1.55
C ASP A 274 -1.76 34.47 0.80
N PRO A 275 -1.75 34.53 -0.55
CA PRO A 275 -0.52 34.59 -1.31
C PRO A 275 0.37 35.76 -0.88
N GLY A 276 1.66 35.49 -0.64
CA GLY A 276 2.63 36.48 -0.15
C GLY A 276 2.82 36.44 1.36
N GLU A 277 1.95 35.73 2.11
CA GLU A 277 2.11 35.54 3.56
C GLU A 277 3.10 34.42 3.88
N VAL A 278 3.49 34.36 5.16
CA VAL A 278 4.58 33.50 5.62
C VAL A 278 4.13 32.66 6.82
N ILE A 279 4.52 31.39 6.82
CA ILE A 279 4.44 30.51 8.01
C ILE A 279 5.77 30.62 8.74
N ASP A 280 5.74 31.17 9.96
CA ASP A 280 6.91 31.38 10.81
C ASP A 280 6.94 30.47 12.04
N ALA A 281 8.00 30.55 12.84
CA ALA A 281 8.20 29.72 14.03
C ALA A 281 7.08 29.85 15.09
N PRO A 282 6.53 31.03 15.41
CA PRO A 282 5.33 31.20 16.24
C PRO A 282 4.14 30.36 15.77
N HIS A 283 3.83 30.32 14.47
CA HIS A 283 2.72 29.52 13.93
C HIS A 283 2.95 28.01 14.15
N VAL A 284 4.19 27.53 13.98
CA VAL A 284 4.52 26.12 14.23
C VAL A 284 4.46 25.80 15.73
N SER A 285 4.87 26.74 16.58
CA SER A 285 4.79 26.59 18.04
C SER A 285 3.34 26.50 18.52
N GLU A 286 2.43 27.30 17.96
CA GLU A 286 0.98 27.21 18.22
C GLU A 286 0.41 25.88 17.73
N ALA A 287 0.75 25.46 16.50
CA ALA A 287 0.34 24.20 15.89
C ALA A 287 0.78 22.96 16.68
N ASN A 288 1.90 23.06 17.41
CA ASN A 288 2.51 21.92 18.12
C ASN A 288 1.57 21.26 19.14
N SER A 289 0.67 22.01 19.78
CA SER A 289 -0.27 21.45 20.75
C SER A 289 -1.24 20.46 20.08
N GLN A 290 -1.82 20.82 18.94
CA GLN A 290 -2.73 19.99 18.16
C GLN A 290 -1.97 18.83 17.48
N PHE A 291 -0.80 19.10 16.95
CA PHE A 291 0.08 18.08 16.41
C PHE A 291 0.38 16.98 17.44
N ARG A 292 0.78 17.36 18.67
CA ARG A 292 1.05 16.41 19.75
C ARG A 292 -0.19 15.61 20.16
N GLU A 293 -1.37 16.22 20.13
CA GLU A 293 -2.62 15.50 20.40
C GLU A 293 -2.90 14.45 19.33
N VAL A 294 -2.79 14.81 18.04
CA VAL A 294 -2.94 13.85 16.93
C VAL A 294 -1.90 12.73 17.04
N GLN A 295 -0.65 13.06 17.32
CA GLN A 295 0.43 12.08 17.53
C GLN A 295 0.11 11.14 18.70
N ARG A 296 -0.38 11.67 19.82
CA ARG A 296 -0.77 10.90 20.99
C ARG A 296 -1.91 9.93 20.69
N ILE A 297 -2.97 10.39 20.00
CA ILE A 297 -4.10 9.56 19.60
C ILE A 297 -3.64 8.46 18.64
N PHE A 298 -2.79 8.82 17.68
CA PHE A 298 -2.23 7.90 16.70
C PHE A 298 -1.43 6.75 17.35
N PHE A 299 -0.55 7.04 18.29
CA PHE A 299 0.22 6.02 18.99
C PHE A 299 -0.61 5.27 20.03
N ARG A 300 -1.50 5.97 20.76
CA ARG A 300 -2.38 5.33 21.74
C ARG A 300 -3.29 4.29 21.10
N SER A 301 -3.87 4.58 19.94
CA SER A 301 -4.74 3.64 19.21
C SER A 301 -4.01 2.35 18.82
N ARG A 302 -2.72 2.44 18.54
CA ARG A 302 -1.84 1.30 18.26
C ARG A 302 -1.46 0.56 19.52
N TRP A 303 -1.05 1.30 20.54
CA TRP A 303 -0.69 0.73 21.85
C TRP A 303 -1.83 -0.09 22.46
N MET A 304 -3.07 0.39 22.35
CA MET A 304 -4.25 -0.30 22.87
C MET A 304 -4.64 -1.58 22.10
N LYS A 305 -4.12 -1.79 20.90
CA LYS A 305 -4.27 -3.04 20.14
C LYS A 305 -3.29 -4.13 20.57
N ALA A 306 -2.27 -3.76 21.30
CA ALA A 306 -1.24 -4.66 21.80
C ALA A 306 -1.69 -5.28 23.12
N THR A 307 -1.43 -6.58 23.28
CA THR A 307 -1.57 -7.28 24.57
C THR A 307 -0.54 -6.77 25.58
N PRO A 308 -0.70 -6.99 26.89
CA PRO A 308 0.30 -6.58 27.87
C PRO A 308 1.72 -7.06 27.57
N LEU A 309 1.87 -8.31 27.09
CA LEU A 309 3.17 -8.86 26.72
C LEU A 309 3.77 -8.19 25.46
N GLU A 310 2.94 -7.83 24.49
CA GLU A 310 3.34 -7.08 23.33
C GLU A 310 3.74 -5.63 23.68
N GLN A 311 3.04 -5.01 24.63
CA GLN A 311 3.40 -3.68 25.16
C GLN A 311 4.76 -3.73 25.88
N GLU A 312 5.01 -4.78 26.68
CA GLU A 312 6.32 -5.02 27.30
C GLU A 312 7.42 -5.18 26.26
N PHE A 313 7.17 -5.91 25.18
CA PHE A 313 8.10 -6.07 24.07
C PHE A 313 8.42 -4.72 23.38
N MET A 314 7.38 -3.95 23.04
CA MET A 314 7.56 -2.63 22.43
C MET A 314 8.30 -1.65 23.35
N ALA A 315 8.02 -1.68 24.66
CA ALA A 315 8.74 -0.88 25.64
C ALA A 315 10.23 -1.26 25.73
N ALA A 316 10.52 -2.56 25.74
CA ALA A 316 11.91 -3.06 25.72
C ALA A 316 12.65 -2.69 24.43
N MET A 317 11.95 -2.69 23.29
CA MET A 317 12.47 -2.27 21.99
C MET A 317 12.76 -0.76 21.95
N ALA A 318 11.83 0.06 22.47
CA ALA A 318 11.96 1.52 22.49
C ALA A 318 13.14 2.03 23.35
N ALA A 319 13.64 1.23 24.28
CA ALA A 319 14.80 1.57 25.11
C ALA A 319 16.11 1.72 24.31
N GLU A 320 16.15 1.30 23.04
CA GLU A 320 17.28 1.52 22.11
C GLU A 320 17.34 2.94 21.53
N GLY A 321 16.37 3.80 21.84
CA GLY A 321 16.42 5.21 21.42
C GLY A 321 16.31 5.43 19.91
N GLY A 322 15.63 4.54 19.17
CA GLY A 322 15.38 4.70 17.71
C GLY A 322 16.37 3.94 16.81
N ALA A 323 17.41 3.32 17.35
CA ALA A 323 18.23 2.36 16.61
C ALA A 323 17.49 1.02 16.47
N PRO A 324 17.79 0.22 15.41
CA PRO A 324 17.22 -1.12 15.28
C PRO A 324 17.59 -2.00 16.48
N ALA A 325 16.58 -2.43 17.25
CA ALA A 325 16.78 -3.24 18.44
C ALA A 325 17.08 -4.70 18.10
N ARG A 326 18.12 -5.26 18.67
CA ARG A 326 18.44 -6.68 18.48
C ARG A 326 17.54 -7.56 19.34
N ARG A 327 17.04 -8.66 18.75
CA ARG A 327 16.14 -9.59 19.44
C ARG A 327 16.71 -10.13 20.77
N GLY A 328 18.03 -10.35 20.85
CA GLY A 328 18.71 -10.79 22.08
C GLY A 328 18.59 -9.75 23.20
N GLU A 329 18.81 -8.50 22.89
CA GLU A 329 18.74 -7.38 23.83
C GLU A 329 17.31 -7.15 24.34
N ILE A 330 16.32 -7.26 23.46
CA ILE A 330 14.89 -7.21 23.82
C ILE A 330 14.56 -8.35 24.79
N ALA A 331 14.99 -9.58 24.47
CA ALA A 331 14.73 -10.75 25.30
C ALA A 331 15.35 -10.62 26.70
N GLU A 332 16.60 -10.13 26.78
CA GLU A 332 17.32 -9.88 28.02
C GLU A 332 16.58 -8.85 28.90
N ARG A 333 16.14 -7.72 28.33
CA ARG A 333 15.37 -6.70 29.05
C ARG A 333 14.02 -7.20 29.58
N MET A 334 13.39 -8.09 28.84
CA MET A 334 12.13 -8.74 29.27
C MET A 334 12.37 -9.89 30.25
N GLY A 335 13.61 -10.26 30.57
CA GLY A 335 13.92 -11.43 31.39
C GLY A 335 13.47 -12.75 30.74
N ARG A 336 13.48 -12.83 29.40
CA ARG A 336 12.95 -13.95 28.61
C ARG A 336 14.00 -14.50 27.65
N THR A 337 13.71 -15.66 27.06
CA THR A 337 14.56 -16.21 25.99
C THR A 337 14.14 -15.64 24.62
N THR A 338 15.07 -15.58 23.66
CA THR A 338 14.79 -15.16 22.28
C THR A 338 13.72 -16.02 21.61
N GLN A 339 13.62 -17.30 22.00
CA GLN A 339 12.61 -18.21 21.47
C GLN A 339 11.21 -17.86 21.99
N SER A 340 11.07 -17.54 23.30
CA SER A 340 9.78 -17.23 23.92
C SER A 340 9.16 -15.93 23.42
N ILE A 341 9.96 -14.96 22.95
CA ILE A 341 9.48 -13.68 22.39
C ILE A 341 9.22 -13.72 20.88
N SER A 342 9.54 -14.83 20.19
CA SER A 342 9.39 -14.92 18.74
C SER A 342 7.93 -14.81 18.28
N MET A 343 7.01 -15.45 19.00
CA MET A 343 5.57 -15.36 18.74
C MET A 343 5.02 -13.96 19.01
N VAL A 344 5.52 -13.30 20.05
CA VAL A 344 5.16 -11.91 20.39
C VAL A 344 5.58 -10.96 19.28
N ARG A 345 6.83 -11.09 18.81
CA ARG A 345 7.34 -10.32 17.67
C ARG A 345 6.49 -10.54 16.42
N ARG A 346 6.19 -11.79 16.07
CA ARG A 346 5.36 -12.10 14.89
C ARG A 346 3.98 -11.45 15.01
N SER A 347 3.30 -11.59 16.14
CA SER A 347 1.99 -10.96 16.37
C SER A 347 2.04 -9.44 16.26
N LEU A 348 3.10 -8.79 16.75
CA LEU A 348 3.28 -7.34 16.60
C LEU A 348 3.49 -6.92 15.15
N MET A 349 4.26 -7.70 14.37
CA MET A 349 4.42 -7.49 12.94
C MET A 349 3.11 -7.67 12.18
N ASP A 350 2.36 -8.74 12.45
CA ASP A 350 1.04 -9.02 11.86
C ASP A 350 0.03 -7.89 12.13
N LYS A 351 0.13 -7.24 13.30
CA LYS A 351 -0.64 -6.05 13.66
C LYS A 351 -0.10 -4.76 13.04
N GLY A 352 1.07 -4.78 12.40
CA GLY A 352 1.76 -3.61 11.87
C GLY A 352 2.13 -2.59 12.95
N LEU A 353 2.50 -3.07 14.14
CA LEU A 353 2.91 -2.26 15.29
C LEU A 353 4.42 -2.07 15.37
N ILE A 354 5.17 -3.00 14.82
CA ILE A 354 6.64 -2.95 14.62
C ILE A 354 6.98 -3.40 13.20
N ASP A 355 8.18 -3.09 12.77
CA ASP A 355 8.77 -3.48 11.49
C ASP A 355 9.91 -4.49 11.66
#